data_0f826b92c2aedb1934fdc414847b677d
#
_entry.id   0f826b92c2aedb1934fdc414847b677d
#
_cell.length_a   1.000
_cell.length_b   1.000
_cell.length_c   1.000
_cell.angle_alpha   90.00
_cell.angle_beta   90.00
_cell.angle_gamma   90.00
#
_symmetry.space_group_name_H-M   'P 1'
#
loop_
_entity.id
_entity.type
_entity.pdbx_description
1 polymer ?
#
loop_
_entity_poly.entity_id
_entity_poly.type
_entity_poly.pdbx_seq_one_letter_code
_entity_poly.pdbx_strand_id
1 'polypeptide(L)'
;MSLLMHGHDWWLRVYKLVLIILLIAMKTFNEQVYDIVARIPAGRVATFGQIARMIGRPRMARFVGYASNNKASWHLPWHRVVFKDGSLCGPGFFEQQYRALKSEGVKFTRDKKVLIEQFQWDPERDAVPMDIRDFPLVF
;
A
#
# COMPACT_ATOMS: atom_id res chain seq x y z
N MET A 1 -43.37 29.33 -12.02
CA MET A 1 -43.78 28.95 -10.68
C MET A 1 -43.16 27.63 -10.25
N SER A 2 -43.21 26.62 -11.05
CA SER A 2 -42.50 25.38 -10.79
C SER A 2 -40.99 25.55 -10.77
N LEU A 3 -40.43 26.60 -11.39
CA LEU A 3 -39.01 26.91 -11.44
C LEU A 3 -38.40 27.21 -10.08
N LEU A 4 -39.16 27.82 -9.16
CA LEU A 4 -38.66 28.10 -7.81
C LEU A 4 -38.56 26.88 -6.93
N MET A 5 -39.40 25.88 -7.14
CA MET A 5 -39.31 24.58 -6.43
C MET A 5 -38.17 23.73 -6.94
N HIS A 6 -37.83 23.85 -8.21
CA HIS A 6 -36.73 23.10 -8.82
C HIS A 6 -35.35 23.58 -8.34
N GLY A 7 -35.22 24.81 -7.85
CA GLY A 7 -33.98 25.36 -7.29
C GLY A 7 -33.47 24.58 -6.07
N HIS A 8 -34.38 24.09 -5.22
CA HIS A 8 -34.00 23.27 -4.06
C HIS A 8 -33.64 21.83 -4.45
N ASP A 9 -34.31 21.29 -5.48
CA ASP A 9 -34.10 19.91 -5.92
C ASP A 9 -32.72 19.73 -6.57
N TRP A 10 -32.24 20.68 -7.34
CA TRP A 10 -30.93 20.54 -7.98
C TRP A 10 -29.82 20.56 -6.94
N TRP A 11 -29.96 21.34 -5.86
CA TRP A 11 -28.98 21.38 -4.78
C TRP A 11 -28.87 20.03 -4.09
N LEU A 12 -30.00 19.39 -3.78
CA LEU A 12 -30.06 18.04 -3.23
C LEU A 12 -29.45 17.00 -4.16
N ARG A 13 -29.67 17.11 -5.45
CA ARG A 13 -29.07 16.23 -6.45
C ARG A 13 -27.56 16.37 -6.50
N VAL A 14 -27.06 17.59 -6.50
CA VAL A 14 -25.62 17.87 -6.47
C VAL A 14 -25.02 17.34 -5.19
N TYR A 15 -25.65 17.55 -4.06
CA TYR A 15 -25.20 17.04 -2.76
C TYR A 15 -25.13 15.50 -2.76
N LYS A 16 -26.16 14.85 -3.25
CA LYS A 16 -26.18 13.38 -3.39
C LYS A 16 -25.08 12.87 -4.31
N LEU A 17 -24.86 13.52 -5.45
CA LEU A 17 -23.81 13.17 -6.38
C LEU A 17 -22.42 13.31 -5.76
N VAL A 18 -22.20 14.43 -5.03
CA VAL A 18 -20.93 14.65 -4.31
C VAL A 18 -20.71 13.57 -3.25
N LEU A 19 -21.74 13.22 -2.48
CA LEU A 19 -21.65 12.14 -1.50
C LEU A 19 -21.33 10.80 -2.16
N ILE A 20 -21.97 10.47 -3.29
CA ILE A 20 -21.72 9.23 -4.01
C ILE A 20 -20.29 9.20 -4.54
N ILE A 21 -19.80 10.30 -5.11
CA ILE A 21 -18.43 10.44 -5.59
C ILE A 21 -17.44 10.26 -4.44
N LEU A 22 -17.70 10.89 -3.28
CA LEU A 22 -16.87 10.75 -2.09
C LEU A 22 -16.85 9.31 -1.57
N LEU A 23 -18.01 8.62 -1.57
CA LEU A 23 -18.09 7.23 -1.15
C LEU A 23 -17.34 6.29 -2.11
N ILE A 24 -17.43 6.54 -3.41
CA ILE A 24 -16.69 5.78 -4.43
C ILE A 24 -15.18 6.06 -4.31
N ALA A 25 -14.80 7.30 -4.00
CA ALA A 25 -13.41 7.69 -3.83
C ALA A 25 -12.81 7.18 -2.52
N MET A 26 -13.64 6.84 -1.52
CA MET A 26 -13.17 6.30 -0.25
C MET A 26 -12.72 4.85 -0.42
N LYS A 27 -11.42 4.63 -0.32
CA LYS A 27 -10.84 3.28 -0.34
C LYS A 27 -11.02 2.62 1.03
N THR A 28 -11.32 1.33 1.02
CA THR A 28 -11.30 0.52 2.23
C THR A 28 -9.87 0.45 2.78
N PHE A 29 -9.74 0.07 4.06
CA PHE A 29 -8.43 -0.14 4.67
C PHE A 29 -7.59 -1.13 3.85
N ASN A 30 -8.17 -2.27 3.46
CA ASN A 30 -7.46 -3.27 2.68
C ASN A 30 -7.00 -2.74 1.32
N GLU A 31 -7.83 -1.97 0.63
CA GLU A 31 -7.45 -1.35 -0.64
C GLU A 31 -6.27 -0.39 -0.47
N GLN A 32 -6.26 0.40 0.61
CA GLN A 32 -5.14 1.28 0.93
C GLN A 32 -3.86 0.50 1.21
N VAL A 33 -3.97 -0.62 1.93
CA VAL A 33 -2.84 -1.54 2.16
C VAL A 33 -2.30 -2.06 0.83
N TYR A 34 -3.17 -2.52 -0.04
CA TYR A 34 -2.77 -3.09 -1.34
C TYR A 34 -2.07 -2.05 -2.22
N ASP A 35 -2.56 -0.82 -2.24
CA ASP A 35 -1.93 0.28 -2.99
C ASP A 35 -0.49 0.53 -2.52
N ILE A 36 -0.25 0.49 -1.22
CA ILE A 36 1.07 0.71 -0.64
C ILE A 36 1.98 -0.48 -0.94
N VAL A 37 1.51 -1.70 -0.71
CA VAL A 37 2.30 -2.92 -0.96
C VAL A 37 2.73 -2.99 -2.43
N ALA A 38 1.84 -2.64 -3.35
CA ALA A 38 2.14 -2.61 -4.78
C ALA A 38 3.28 -1.66 -5.15
N ARG A 39 3.52 -0.63 -4.35
CA ARG A 39 4.56 0.38 -4.62
C ARG A 39 5.93 0.04 -4.03
N ILE A 40 6.03 -0.98 -3.16
CA ILE A 40 7.31 -1.34 -2.56
C ILE A 40 8.23 -1.84 -3.67
N PRO A 41 9.37 -1.16 -3.92
CA PRO A 41 10.25 -1.56 -5.02
C PRO A 41 11.02 -2.84 -4.72
N ALA A 42 11.45 -3.54 -5.77
CA ALA A 42 12.33 -4.69 -5.64
C ALA A 42 13.63 -4.27 -4.93
N GLY A 43 14.11 -5.12 -4.03
CA GLY A 43 15.30 -4.84 -3.24
C GLY A 43 15.07 -3.98 -2.00
N ARG A 44 13.82 -3.64 -1.71
CA ARG A 44 13.43 -2.92 -0.50
C ARG A 44 12.35 -3.69 0.26
N VAL A 45 12.27 -3.43 1.56
CA VAL A 45 11.23 -4.02 2.42
C VAL A 45 10.50 -2.94 3.20
N ALA A 46 9.23 -3.18 3.48
CA ALA A 46 8.44 -2.36 4.38
C ALA A 46 8.00 -3.20 5.57
N THR A 47 7.82 -2.58 6.72
CA THR A 47 7.26 -3.27 7.88
C THR A 47 5.74 -3.10 7.91
N PHE A 48 5.06 -4.03 8.58
CA PHE A 48 3.61 -3.91 8.81
C PHE A 48 3.26 -2.59 9.49
N GLY A 49 4.06 -2.18 10.47
CA GLY A 49 3.86 -0.90 11.16
C GLY A 49 4.08 0.32 10.26
N GLN A 50 5.07 0.26 9.38
CA GLN A 50 5.30 1.32 8.39
C GLN A 50 4.10 1.51 7.48
N ILE A 51 3.55 0.43 6.95
CA ILE A 51 2.37 0.49 6.08
C ILE A 51 1.18 1.07 6.84
N ALA A 52 0.96 0.65 8.08
CA ALA A 52 -0.11 1.18 8.92
C ALA A 52 0.05 2.70 9.15
N ARG A 53 1.27 3.17 9.41
CA ARG A 53 1.56 4.61 9.57
C ARG A 53 1.31 5.38 8.27
N MET A 54 1.69 4.82 7.13
CA MET A 54 1.47 5.47 5.83
C MET A 54 -0.03 5.65 5.52
N ILE A 55 -0.87 4.75 6.02
CA ILE A 55 -2.32 4.86 5.90
C ILE A 55 -2.90 5.87 6.91
N GLY A 56 -2.11 6.29 7.90
CA GLY A 56 -2.57 7.16 8.97
C GLY A 56 -3.22 6.40 10.13
N ARG A 57 -3.00 5.09 10.22
CA ARG A 57 -3.57 4.22 11.27
C ARG A 57 -2.49 3.38 11.94
N PRO A 58 -1.57 4.01 12.70
CA PRO A 58 -0.36 3.33 13.22
C PRO A 58 -0.64 2.16 14.15
N ARG A 59 -1.84 2.09 14.75
CA ARG A 59 -2.23 0.98 15.64
C ARG A 59 -2.77 -0.24 14.88
N MET A 60 -2.86 -0.17 13.55
CA MET A 60 -3.50 -1.22 12.74
C MET A 60 -2.50 -2.11 12.00
N ALA A 61 -1.26 -2.23 12.47
CA ALA A 61 -0.25 -3.09 11.86
C ALA A 61 -0.71 -4.54 11.74
N ARG A 62 -1.41 -5.07 12.75
CA ARG A 62 -1.96 -6.43 12.73
C ARG A 62 -2.95 -6.62 11.58
N PHE A 63 -3.78 -5.61 11.32
CA PHE A 63 -4.77 -5.66 10.25
C PHE A 63 -4.13 -5.57 8.86
N VAL A 64 -2.96 -4.95 8.74
CA VAL A 64 -2.15 -5.02 7.52
C VAL A 64 -1.79 -6.47 7.22
N GLY A 65 -1.37 -7.22 8.24
CA GLY A 65 -1.08 -8.65 8.10
C GLY A 65 -2.33 -9.44 7.67
N TYR A 66 -3.48 -9.16 8.25
CA TYR A 66 -4.72 -9.85 7.88
C TYR A 66 -5.15 -9.56 6.44
N ALA A 67 -4.84 -8.39 5.91
CA ALA A 67 -5.15 -8.05 4.52
C ALA A 67 -4.46 -8.99 3.52
N SER A 68 -3.31 -9.56 3.88
CA SER A 68 -2.57 -10.52 3.04
C SER A 68 -3.29 -11.86 2.88
N ASN A 69 -4.26 -12.17 3.73
CA ASN A 69 -5.00 -13.43 3.66
C ASN A 69 -6.00 -13.47 2.50
N ASN A 70 -6.32 -12.34 1.91
CA ASN A 70 -7.21 -12.29 0.75
C ASN A 70 -6.48 -12.78 -0.50
N LYS A 71 -6.96 -13.89 -1.07
CA LYS A 71 -6.35 -14.50 -2.27
C LYS A 71 -6.24 -13.55 -3.45
N ALA A 72 -7.19 -12.63 -3.58
CA ALA A 72 -7.18 -11.63 -4.66
C ALA A 72 -5.95 -10.71 -4.59
N SER A 73 -5.29 -10.61 -3.44
CA SER A 73 -4.10 -9.79 -3.23
C SER A 73 -2.78 -10.55 -3.40
N TRP A 74 -2.81 -11.85 -3.64
CA TRP A 74 -1.58 -12.67 -3.65
C TRP A 74 -0.63 -12.38 -4.81
N HIS A 75 -1.08 -11.67 -5.83
CA HIS A 75 -0.23 -11.17 -6.91
C HIS A 75 0.66 -10.00 -6.47
N LEU A 76 0.38 -9.39 -5.32
CA LEU A 76 1.17 -8.28 -4.78
C LEU A 76 2.47 -8.77 -4.15
N PRO A 77 3.50 -7.91 -4.05
CA PRO A 77 4.80 -8.31 -3.50
C PRO A 77 4.80 -8.42 -1.97
N TRP A 78 3.99 -9.31 -1.41
CA TRP A 78 3.92 -9.55 0.04
C TRP A 78 5.24 -10.02 0.63
N HIS A 79 6.13 -10.60 -0.17
CA HIS A 79 7.46 -10.98 0.28
C HIS A 79 8.30 -9.78 0.73
N ARG A 80 7.94 -8.57 0.31
CA ARG A 80 8.60 -7.32 0.71
C ARG A 80 8.03 -6.72 1.99
N VAL A 81 7.12 -7.40 2.66
CA VAL A 81 6.55 -6.94 3.94
C VAL A 81 7.06 -7.84 5.06
N VAL A 82 7.71 -7.22 6.04
CA VAL A 82 8.41 -7.95 7.12
C VAL A 82 8.02 -7.36 8.47
N PHE A 83 8.41 -8.05 9.54
CA PHE A 83 8.24 -7.54 10.89
C PHE A 83 9.25 -6.43 11.23
N LYS A 84 8.96 -5.69 12.26
CA LYS A 84 9.76 -4.53 12.70
C LYS A 84 11.24 -4.86 12.90
N ASP A 85 11.54 -6.04 13.41
CA ASP A 85 12.91 -6.50 13.65
C ASP A 85 13.59 -7.14 12.42
N GLY A 86 12.92 -7.15 11.29
CA GLY A 86 13.39 -7.78 10.06
C GLY A 86 13.02 -9.24 9.93
N SER A 87 12.31 -9.81 10.92
CA SER A 87 11.85 -11.20 10.85
C SER A 87 10.90 -11.42 9.68
N LEU A 88 11.01 -12.57 9.06
CA LEU A 88 10.15 -13.00 7.97
C LEU A 88 8.86 -13.61 8.52
N CYS A 89 7.86 -13.70 7.67
CA CYS A 89 6.55 -14.23 8.02
C CYS A 89 6.63 -15.73 8.31
N GLY A 90 5.66 -16.24 9.09
CA GLY A 90 5.66 -17.53 9.72
C GLY A 90 5.93 -18.78 8.84
N PRO A 91 5.90 -19.98 9.42
CA PRO A 91 6.60 -21.13 8.85
C PRO A 91 6.16 -21.55 7.44
N GLY A 92 4.93 -21.28 7.06
CA GLY A 92 4.44 -21.66 5.73
C GLY A 92 4.91 -20.79 4.57
N PHE A 93 5.41 -19.59 4.87
CA PHE A 93 5.81 -18.62 3.85
C PHE A 93 7.29 -18.26 3.90
N PHE A 94 7.98 -18.67 4.95
CA PHE A 94 9.36 -18.25 5.25
C PHE A 94 10.33 -18.53 4.08
N GLU A 95 10.37 -19.76 3.59
CA GLU A 95 11.33 -20.14 2.54
C GLU A 95 11.07 -19.38 1.24
N GLN A 96 9.82 -19.25 0.85
CA GLN A 96 9.44 -18.52 -0.34
C GLN A 96 9.83 -17.04 -0.22
N GLN A 97 9.53 -16.43 0.92
CA GLN A 97 9.86 -15.04 1.20
C GLN A 97 11.38 -14.82 1.20
N TYR A 98 12.12 -15.67 1.89
CA TYR A 98 13.57 -15.60 1.99
C TYR A 98 14.22 -15.65 0.61
N ARG A 99 13.84 -16.64 -0.21
CA ARG A 99 14.39 -16.80 -1.57
C ARG A 99 14.05 -15.61 -2.47
N ALA A 100 12.82 -15.12 -2.39
CA ALA A 100 12.38 -13.99 -3.19
C ALA A 100 13.17 -12.73 -2.85
N LEU A 101 13.30 -12.40 -1.56
CA LEU A 101 14.08 -11.24 -1.11
C LEU A 101 15.57 -11.38 -1.45
N LYS A 102 16.13 -12.55 -1.28
CA LYS A 102 17.52 -12.82 -1.61
C LYS A 102 17.79 -12.62 -3.10
N SER A 103 16.87 -13.05 -3.95
CA SER A 103 16.97 -12.84 -5.39
C SER A 103 16.92 -11.36 -5.78
N GLU A 104 16.30 -10.52 -4.97
CA GLU A 104 16.24 -9.07 -5.15
C GLU A 104 17.46 -8.33 -4.57
N GLY A 105 18.40 -9.05 -3.99
CA GLY A 105 19.62 -8.47 -3.42
C GLY A 105 19.52 -8.03 -1.96
N VAL A 106 18.42 -8.36 -1.29
CA VAL A 106 18.24 -8.05 0.14
C VAL A 106 19.19 -8.92 0.97
N LYS A 107 19.85 -8.32 1.93
CA LYS A 107 20.80 -9.00 2.81
C LYS A 107 20.19 -9.27 4.17
N PHE A 108 20.69 -10.33 4.81
CA PHE A 108 20.15 -10.87 6.05
C PHE A 108 21.21 -10.98 7.11
N THR A 109 20.77 -10.93 8.36
CA THR A 109 21.62 -11.31 9.50
C THR A 109 21.85 -12.82 9.49
N ARG A 110 22.75 -13.29 10.40
CA ARG A 110 23.02 -14.72 10.60
C ARG A 110 21.72 -15.49 10.95
N ASP A 111 20.78 -14.84 11.65
CA ASP A 111 19.49 -15.40 12.06
C ASP A 111 18.42 -15.30 10.95
N LYS A 112 18.82 -14.95 9.72
CA LYS A 112 17.91 -14.79 8.59
C LYS A 112 16.84 -13.71 8.78
N LYS A 113 17.20 -12.61 9.46
CA LYS A 113 16.39 -11.41 9.54
C LYS A 113 16.93 -10.38 8.54
N VAL A 114 16.03 -9.62 7.92
CA VAL A 114 16.44 -8.55 7.01
C VAL A 114 17.23 -7.48 7.77
N LEU A 115 18.28 -6.97 7.15
CA LEU A 115 19.01 -5.80 7.65
C LEU A 115 18.17 -4.54 7.41
N ILE A 116 17.23 -4.29 8.31
CA ILE A 116 16.21 -3.23 8.17
C ILE A 116 16.83 -1.86 7.90
N GLU A 117 17.89 -1.50 8.59
CA GLU A 117 18.53 -0.18 8.45
C GLU A 117 19.02 0.08 7.03
N GLN A 118 19.40 -0.97 6.29
CA GLN A 118 19.93 -0.84 4.93
C GLN A 118 18.85 -0.99 3.87
N PHE A 119 17.80 -1.79 4.12
CA PHE A 119 16.87 -2.22 3.09
C PHE A 119 15.43 -1.71 3.29
N GLN A 120 15.16 -1.01 4.39
CA GLN A 120 13.82 -0.45 4.59
C GLN A 120 13.48 0.57 3.51
N TRP A 121 12.32 0.40 2.93
CA TRP A 121 11.79 1.30 1.92
C TRP A 121 11.54 2.69 2.51
N ASP A 122 12.07 3.70 1.83
CA ASP A 122 11.78 5.09 2.10
C ASP A 122 11.16 5.68 0.82
N PRO A 123 9.86 5.93 0.80
CA PRO A 123 9.18 6.41 -0.39
C PRO A 123 9.76 7.70 -0.98
N GLU A 124 10.33 8.57 -0.15
CA GLU A 124 10.94 9.81 -0.62
C GLU A 124 12.31 9.58 -1.25
N ARG A 125 13.16 8.81 -0.56
CA ARG A 125 14.52 8.52 -1.05
C ARG A 125 14.51 7.59 -2.25
N ASP A 126 13.65 6.58 -2.22
CA ASP A 126 13.61 5.49 -3.21
C ASP A 126 12.64 5.80 -4.36
N ALA A 127 12.04 7.00 -4.38
CA ALA A 127 11.23 7.44 -5.50
C ALA A 127 12.11 7.55 -6.74
N VAL A 128 11.74 6.84 -7.79
CA VAL A 128 12.35 7.05 -9.09
C VAL A 128 11.99 8.48 -9.52
N PRO A 129 12.98 9.32 -9.86
CA PRO A 129 12.66 10.64 -10.39
C PRO A 129 11.74 10.46 -11.60
N MET A 130 10.53 10.94 -11.49
CA MET A 130 9.62 10.93 -12.63
C MET A 130 10.19 11.88 -13.68
N ASP A 131 10.70 11.29 -14.75
CA ASP A 131 11.10 12.09 -15.90
C ASP A 131 9.82 12.67 -16.50
N ILE A 132 9.80 13.99 -16.61
CA ILE A 132 8.67 14.71 -17.21
C ILE A 132 8.36 14.20 -18.63
N ARG A 133 9.34 13.53 -19.26
CA ARG A 133 9.19 12.91 -20.57
C ARG A 133 8.32 11.65 -20.56
N ASP A 134 8.10 11.04 -19.37
CA ASP A 134 7.25 9.87 -19.23
C ASP A 134 5.76 10.23 -19.14
N PHE A 135 5.44 11.52 -19.04
CA PHE A 135 4.06 11.96 -19.13
C PHE A 135 3.65 12.03 -20.60
N PRO A 136 2.62 11.29 -21.01
CA PRO A 136 2.03 11.51 -22.31
C PRO A 136 1.50 12.96 -22.33
N LEU A 137 2.15 13.79 -23.14
CA LEU A 137 1.64 15.11 -23.42
C LEU A 137 0.33 14.93 -24.20
N VAL A 138 -0.77 14.95 -23.46
CA VAL A 138 -2.10 14.95 -24.05
C VAL A 138 -2.49 16.39 -24.32
N PHE A 139 -2.25 16.80 -25.54
CA PHE A 139 -2.79 18.05 -26.07
C PHE A 139 -3.94 17.75 -26.99
#